data_f648b45edea81e4183369609127ca86a
#
_entry.id   f648b45edea81e4183369609127ca86a
#
_cell.length_a   1.000
_cell.length_b   1.000
_cell.length_c   1.000
_cell.angle_alpha   90.00
_cell.angle_beta   90.00
_cell.angle_gamma   90.00
#
_symmetry.space_group_name_H-M   'P 1'
#
loop_
_entity.id
_entity.type
_entity.pdbx_description
1 polymer ?
#
loop_
_entity_poly.entity_id
_entity_poly.type
_entity_poly.pdbx_seq_one_letter_code
_entity_poly.pdbx_strand_id
1 'polypeptide(L)'
;MHPSRDIVLLITHSGDFYTVDRVAQALSRHGAKPFRLNTDMFPTSVELATHLSKSGNRHWLKHDEEYLNVEQVRAVWMRRIWQPQLATNLAPQYRSACIRESVTTLDGFWDSLREARWVDSLQRINIAENKLRQLRVAQEIGLSIPRTLVTNDPSEAREFFLGLKGKVVVKLLTPLSYSMKGSSFFMYTSKVKEEDLLDAKTLSYCPMIFQEQIPKQRELRIVFVDGNFFVGALNASQYAASTTDWRCTDDKNLGWEAFQLPEQLASRINLFMKKFGL
;
A
#
# COMPACT_ATOMS: atom_id res chain seq x y z
N MET A 1 25.16 29.57 7.29
CA MET A 1 24.86 28.36 8.08
C MET A 1 23.91 27.52 7.25
N HIS A 2 24.27 26.30 6.88
CA HIS A 2 23.29 25.39 6.28
C HIS A 2 22.27 25.04 7.36
N PRO A 3 20.95 25.04 7.05
CA PRO A 3 19.94 24.62 8.00
C PRO A 3 20.23 23.18 8.47
N SER A 4 19.99 22.89 9.76
CA SER A 4 20.20 21.55 10.26
C SER A 4 19.24 20.59 9.56
N ARG A 5 19.78 19.49 9.00
CA ARG A 5 18.99 18.42 8.38
C ARG A 5 18.58 17.42 9.46
N ASP A 6 17.55 17.71 10.20
CA ASP A 6 17.06 16.90 11.31
C ASP A 6 15.62 16.39 11.12
N ILE A 7 14.94 16.86 10.08
CA ILE A 7 13.55 16.48 9.82
C ILE A 7 13.47 15.12 9.09
N VAL A 8 12.59 14.25 9.59
CA VAL A 8 12.15 13.04 8.93
C VAL A 8 10.70 13.22 8.48
N LEU A 9 10.49 13.30 7.17
CA LEU A 9 9.16 13.45 6.58
C LEU A 9 8.42 12.11 6.56
N LEU A 10 7.27 12.05 7.21
CA LEU A 10 6.40 10.88 7.26
C LEU A 10 5.22 11.10 6.31
N ILE A 11 5.25 10.47 5.14
CA ILE A 11 4.21 10.62 4.13
C ILE A 11 3.14 9.54 4.33
N THR A 12 1.91 9.98 4.62
CA THR A 12 0.78 9.10 4.91
C THR A 12 -0.56 9.75 4.53
N HIS A 13 -1.63 9.37 5.19
CA HIS A 13 -2.97 9.94 5.05
C HIS A 13 -3.64 10.19 6.40
N SER A 14 -4.70 10.98 6.42
CA SER A 14 -5.38 11.41 7.66
C SER A 14 -5.95 10.24 8.49
N GLY A 15 -6.36 9.15 7.83
CA GLY A 15 -6.88 7.96 8.49
C GLY A 15 -5.82 6.92 8.90
N ASP A 16 -4.52 7.22 8.82
CA ASP A 16 -3.45 6.30 9.26
C ASP A 16 -3.04 6.62 10.71
N PHE A 17 -3.60 5.89 11.62
CA PHE A 17 -3.33 6.03 13.05
C PHE A 17 -2.39 4.92 13.53
N TYR A 18 -1.93 5.02 14.76
CA TYR A 18 -1.12 4.07 15.50
C TYR A 18 0.28 3.83 14.92
N THR A 19 0.42 3.28 13.71
CA THR A 19 1.73 2.93 13.15
C THR A 19 2.59 4.18 12.92
N VAL A 20 2.03 5.21 12.28
CA VAL A 20 2.74 6.46 12.02
C VAL A 20 3.10 7.18 13.31
N ASP A 21 2.21 7.16 14.31
CA ASP A 21 2.44 7.80 15.61
C ASP A 21 3.56 7.09 16.40
N ARG A 22 3.60 5.75 16.35
CA ARG A 22 4.69 4.96 16.96
C ARG A 22 6.04 5.23 16.31
N VAL A 23 6.08 5.36 14.99
CA VAL A 23 7.30 5.71 14.26
C VAL A 23 7.72 7.13 14.60
N ALA A 24 6.81 8.11 14.64
CA ALA A 24 7.09 9.48 15.03
C ALA A 24 7.68 9.55 16.45
N GLN A 25 7.08 8.84 17.42
CA GLN A 25 7.60 8.77 18.80
C GLN A 25 9.00 8.14 18.85
N ALA A 26 9.25 7.07 18.08
CA ALA A 26 10.56 6.44 18.03
C ALA A 26 11.62 7.40 17.45
N LEU A 27 11.30 8.10 16.36
CA LEU A 27 12.18 9.09 15.76
C LEU A 27 12.53 10.21 16.74
N SER A 28 11.54 10.75 17.48
CA SER A 28 11.77 11.77 18.50
C SER A 28 12.69 11.28 19.62
N ARG A 29 12.54 10.03 20.07
CA ARG A 29 13.45 9.42 21.07
C ARG A 29 14.89 9.30 20.57
N HIS A 30 15.09 9.18 19.26
CA HIS A 30 16.40 9.14 18.60
C HIS A 30 16.89 10.53 18.14
N GLY A 31 16.24 11.62 18.61
CA GLY A 31 16.68 13.00 18.36
C GLY A 31 16.34 13.52 16.96
N ALA A 32 15.53 12.81 16.18
CA ALA A 32 15.03 13.33 14.91
C ALA A 32 13.70 14.09 15.12
N LYS A 33 13.42 15.04 14.23
CA LYS A 33 12.16 15.79 14.22
C LYS A 33 11.21 15.16 13.19
N PRO A 34 10.18 14.41 13.58
CA PRO A 34 9.20 13.89 12.64
C PRO A 34 8.29 15.02 12.14
N PHE A 35 8.04 15.07 10.85
CA PHE A 35 7.02 15.93 10.24
C PHE A 35 6.02 15.05 9.49
N ARG A 36 4.74 15.09 9.88
CA ARG A 36 3.70 14.27 9.26
C ARG A 36 3.03 15.03 8.14
N LEU A 37 3.00 14.44 6.94
CA LEU A 37 2.25 14.93 5.78
C LEU A 37 1.13 13.95 5.43
N ASN A 38 -0.09 14.38 5.57
CA ASN A 38 -1.28 13.66 5.12
C ASN A 38 -1.61 14.10 3.69
N THR A 39 -1.35 13.23 2.71
CA THR A 39 -1.47 13.56 1.28
C THR A 39 -2.91 13.85 0.84
N ASP A 40 -3.88 13.24 1.50
CA ASP A 40 -5.30 13.48 1.26
C ASP A 40 -5.78 14.86 1.74
N MET A 41 -5.05 15.51 2.63
CA MET A 41 -5.34 16.87 3.09
C MET A 41 -4.85 17.96 2.12
N PHE A 42 -4.06 17.60 1.11
CA PHE A 42 -3.68 18.51 0.04
C PHE A 42 -4.78 18.56 -1.05
N PRO A 43 -5.10 19.72 -1.61
CA PRO A 43 -4.57 21.05 -1.33
C PRO A 43 -5.38 21.82 -0.28
N THR A 44 -6.41 21.23 0.34
CA THR A 44 -7.41 21.94 1.16
C THR A 44 -6.89 22.43 2.51
N SER A 45 -5.99 21.65 3.13
CA SER A 45 -5.45 21.95 4.48
C SER A 45 -3.91 21.89 4.51
N VAL A 46 -3.29 21.64 3.37
CA VAL A 46 -1.83 21.67 3.20
C VAL A 46 -1.51 22.69 2.12
N GLU A 47 -0.64 23.63 2.45
CA GLU A 47 -0.07 24.59 1.52
C GLU A 47 1.28 24.08 1.03
N LEU A 48 1.56 24.23 -0.26
CA LEU A 48 2.81 23.84 -0.88
C LEU A 48 3.23 24.92 -1.89
N ALA A 49 4.49 25.31 -1.87
CA ALA A 49 5.03 26.17 -2.91
C ALA A 49 6.40 25.70 -3.38
N THR A 50 6.58 25.80 -4.68
CA THR A 50 7.84 25.58 -5.38
C THR A 50 8.19 26.82 -6.16
N HIS A 51 9.35 27.41 -5.85
CA HIS A 51 9.94 28.54 -6.58
C HIS A 51 11.17 28.05 -7.31
N LEU A 52 11.16 28.17 -8.62
CA LEU A 52 12.29 27.82 -9.49
C LEU A 52 12.83 29.08 -10.14
N SER A 53 14.13 29.35 -10.00
CA SER A 53 14.77 30.50 -10.61
C SER A 53 16.24 30.25 -10.93
N LYS A 54 16.83 31.11 -11.73
CA LYS A 54 18.28 31.07 -12.02
C LYS A 54 19.15 31.25 -10.77
N SER A 55 18.63 31.91 -9.72
CA SER A 55 19.35 32.17 -8.47
C SER A 55 19.18 31.03 -7.44
N GLY A 56 18.45 29.99 -7.78
CA GLY A 56 18.21 28.82 -6.92
C GLY A 56 16.74 28.45 -6.81
N ASN A 57 16.50 27.32 -6.20
CA ASN A 57 15.18 26.75 -6.01
C ASN A 57 14.80 26.78 -4.52
N ARG A 58 13.53 26.99 -4.25
CA ARG A 58 12.98 26.90 -2.90
C ARG A 58 11.70 26.10 -2.93
N HIS A 59 11.60 25.13 -2.03
CA HIS A 59 10.44 24.26 -1.89
C HIS A 59 10.03 24.22 -0.42
N TRP A 60 8.78 24.51 -0.15
CA TRP A 60 8.26 24.45 1.20
C TRP A 60 6.84 23.90 1.24
N LEU A 61 6.49 23.42 2.41
CA LEU A 61 5.18 22.89 2.73
C LEU A 61 4.78 23.40 4.10
N LYS A 62 3.50 23.76 4.25
CA LYS A 62 2.89 24.11 5.52
C LYS A 62 1.68 23.24 5.78
N HIS A 63 1.61 22.66 6.96
CA HIS A 63 0.47 21.90 7.43
C HIS A 63 0.16 22.32 8.87
N ASP A 64 -1.05 22.82 9.08
CA ASP A 64 -1.41 23.53 10.31
C ASP A 64 -0.44 24.70 10.58
N GLU A 65 0.12 24.77 11.79
CA GLU A 65 1.13 25.78 12.17
C GLU A 65 2.59 25.31 11.90
N GLU A 66 2.77 24.10 11.37
CA GLU A 66 4.09 23.55 11.10
C GLU A 66 4.56 23.89 9.69
N TYR A 67 5.80 24.35 9.59
CA TYR A 67 6.44 24.72 8.35
C TYR A 67 7.63 23.80 8.06
N LEU A 68 7.71 23.26 6.86
CA LEU A 68 8.78 22.41 6.37
C LEU A 68 9.47 23.06 5.18
N ASN A 69 10.77 23.26 5.26
CA ASN A 69 11.62 23.54 4.12
C ASN A 69 12.31 22.25 3.68
N VAL A 70 12.28 21.93 2.37
CA VAL A 70 12.87 20.71 1.82
C VAL A 70 14.35 20.53 2.20
N GLU A 71 15.10 21.62 2.28
CA GLU A 71 16.54 21.58 2.65
C GLU A 71 16.78 21.02 4.06
N GLN A 72 15.77 21.05 4.94
CA GLN A 72 15.85 20.54 6.31
C GLN A 72 15.54 19.05 6.40
N VAL A 73 15.02 18.44 5.29
CA VAL A 73 14.63 17.04 5.26
C VAL A 73 15.87 16.15 5.13
N ARG A 74 16.10 15.33 6.14
CA ARG A 74 17.17 14.32 6.16
C ARG A 74 16.73 13.01 5.52
N ALA A 75 15.49 12.59 5.83
CA ALA A 75 14.95 11.33 5.36
C ALA A 75 13.44 11.41 5.12
N VAL A 76 12.95 10.55 4.26
CA VAL A 76 11.53 10.39 3.94
C VAL A 76 11.12 8.96 4.22
N TRP A 77 10.08 8.77 5.02
CA TRP A 77 9.40 7.50 5.14
C TRP A 77 8.07 7.55 4.40
N MET A 78 8.00 6.84 3.27
CA MET A 78 6.78 6.69 2.48
C MET A 78 5.95 5.55 3.03
N ARG A 79 4.90 5.86 3.78
CA ARG A 79 4.01 4.86 4.37
C ARG A 79 2.83 4.54 3.46
N ARG A 80 2.10 5.56 3.04
CA ARG A 80 0.96 5.46 2.12
C ARG A 80 0.68 6.81 1.48
N ILE A 81 0.24 6.80 0.24
CA ILE A 81 -0.31 7.98 -0.44
C ILE A 81 -1.80 7.74 -0.66
N TRP A 82 -2.63 8.70 -0.27
CA TRP A 82 -4.02 8.76 -0.64
C TRP A 82 -4.26 9.93 -1.60
N GLN A 83 -5.30 9.75 -2.42
CA GLN A 83 -5.68 10.77 -3.39
C GLN A 83 -6.09 12.07 -2.68
N PRO A 84 -5.67 13.23 -3.22
CA PRO A 84 -6.07 14.54 -2.73
C PRO A 84 -7.58 14.67 -2.55
N GLN A 85 -8.02 15.22 -1.43
CA GLN A 85 -9.43 15.52 -1.17
C GLN A 85 -9.70 16.97 -1.52
N LEU A 86 -10.52 17.16 -2.54
CA LEU A 86 -10.89 18.48 -2.99
C LEU A 86 -12.06 19.03 -2.17
N ALA A 87 -12.15 20.35 -2.12
CA ALA A 87 -13.25 21.04 -1.47
C ALA A 87 -14.62 20.53 -1.95
N THR A 88 -15.55 20.36 -1.03
CA THR A 88 -16.87 19.78 -1.31
C THR A 88 -17.74 20.67 -2.22
N ASN A 89 -17.53 21.97 -2.16
CA ASN A 89 -18.21 22.98 -2.99
C ASN A 89 -17.60 23.16 -4.38
N LEU A 90 -16.51 22.43 -4.73
CA LEU A 90 -15.93 22.48 -6.06
C LEU A 90 -16.90 21.87 -7.08
N ALA A 91 -17.18 22.61 -8.16
CA ALA A 91 -18.06 22.15 -9.22
C ALA A 91 -17.55 20.84 -9.86
N PRO A 92 -18.46 19.87 -10.15
CA PRO A 92 -18.07 18.52 -10.59
C PRO A 92 -17.18 18.49 -11.84
N GLN A 93 -17.41 19.40 -12.79
CA GLN A 93 -16.65 19.46 -14.05
C GLN A 93 -15.15 19.77 -13.86
N TYR A 94 -14.75 20.40 -12.77
CA TYR A 94 -13.36 20.74 -12.49
C TYR A 94 -12.62 19.68 -11.65
N ARG A 95 -13.36 18.75 -11.01
CA ARG A 95 -12.78 17.83 -10.03
C ARG A 95 -11.64 16.98 -10.60
N SER A 96 -11.82 16.41 -11.78
CA SER A 96 -10.79 15.58 -12.41
C SER A 96 -9.51 16.36 -12.73
N ALA A 97 -9.65 17.60 -13.21
CA ALA A 97 -8.52 18.48 -13.48
C ALA A 97 -7.79 18.84 -12.19
N CYS A 98 -8.51 19.28 -11.16
CA CYS A 98 -7.91 19.65 -9.88
C CYS A 98 -7.23 18.48 -9.18
N ILE A 99 -7.74 17.24 -9.27
CA ILE A 99 -7.07 16.06 -8.76
C ILE A 99 -5.73 15.83 -9.49
N ARG A 100 -5.74 15.89 -10.83
CA ARG A 100 -4.51 15.71 -11.63
C ARG A 100 -3.46 16.76 -11.29
N GLU A 101 -3.85 18.04 -11.24
CA GLU A 101 -2.93 19.12 -10.87
C GLU A 101 -2.37 18.93 -9.46
N SER A 102 -3.21 18.53 -8.50
CA SER A 102 -2.77 18.27 -7.14
C SER A 102 -1.78 17.10 -7.05
N VAL A 103 -2.06 15.98 -7.75
CA VAL A 103 -1.15 14.82 -7.82
C VAL A 103 0.16 15.22 -8.48
N THR A 104 0.12 15.89 -9.64
CA THR A 104 1.33 16.34 -10.35
C THR A 104 2.16 17.31 -9.50
N THR A 105 1.51 18.18 -8.73
CA THR A 105 2.19 19.09 -7.80
C THR A 105 2.91 18.32 -6.70
N LEU A 106 2.26 17.32 -6.10
CA LEU A 106 2.91 16.45 -5.12
C LEU A 106 4.07 15.66 -5.72
N ASP A 107 3.92 15.12 -6.95
CA ASP A 107 5.00 14.41 -7.64
C ASP A 107 6.23 15.30 -7.87
N GLY A 108 6.01 16.57 -8.27
CA GLY A 108 7.09 17.55 -8.37
C GLY A 108 7.73 17.89 -7.02
N PHE A 109 6.95 17.88 -5.95
CA PHE A 109 7.48 18.06 -4.59
C PHE A 109 8.32 16.85 -4.15
N TRP A 110 7.90 15.61 -4.48
CA TRP A 110 8.71 14.41 -4.21
C TRP A 110 10.06 14.47 -4.92
N ASP A 111 10.12 14.95 -6.16
CA ASP A 111 11.38 15.12 -6.88
C ASP A 111 12.32 16.13 -6.20
N SER A 112 11.78 17.16 -5.54
CA SER A 112 12.60 18.10 -4.77
C SER A 112 13.28 17.48 -3.55
N LEU A 113 12.81 16.33 -3.07
CA LEU A 113 13.34 15.56 -1.92
C LEU A 113 14.39 14.52 -2.31
N ARG A 114 14.94 14.55 -3.53
CA ARG A 114 15.91 13.57 -4.04
C ARG A 114 17.20 13.47 -3.23
N GLU A 115 17.57 14.53 -2.52
CA GLU A 115 18.74 14.55 -1.64
C GLU A 115 18.48 13.91 -0.27
N ALA A 116 17.23 13.67 0.08
CA ALA A 116 16.86 12.98 1.31
C ALA A 116 16.99 11.46 1.15
N ARG A 117 17.25 10.77 2.26
CA ARG A 117 17.26 9.30 2.28
C ARG A 117 15.82 8.77 2.30
N TRP A 118 15.40 8.10 1.27
CA TRP A 118 14.06 7.50 1.17
C TRP A 118 14.04 6.09 1.75
N VAL A 119 12.95 5.78 2.49
CA VAL A 119 12.63 4.46 3.04
C VAL A 119 11.16 4.17 2.70
N ASP A 120 10.82 3.46 1.62
CA ASP A 120 11.61 3.23 0.43
C ASP A 120 11.32 4.28 -0.64
N SER A 121 12.07 4.28 -1.77
CA SER A 121 11.78 5.23 -2.84
C SER A 121 10.43 4.95 -3.49
N LEU A 122 9.67 5.99 -3.83
CA LEU A 122 8.35 5.89 -4.46
C LEU A 122 8.38 4.99 -5.71
N GLN A 123 9.42 5.10 -6.54
CA GLN A 123 9.56 4.27 -7.73
C GLN A 123 9.67 2.78 -7.39
N ARG A 124 10.42 2.41 -6.35
CA ARG A 124 10.57 1.01 -5.91
C ARG A 124 9.26 0.49 -5.30
N ILE A 125 8.59 1.31 -4.51
CA ILE A 125 7.27 0.99 -3.94
C ILE A 125 6.28 0.70 -5.06
N ASN A 126 6.13 1.58 -6.05
CA ASN A 126 5.22 1.41 -7.17
C ASN A 126 5.51 0.14 -7.98
N ILE A 127 6.79 -0.18 -8.18
CA ILE A 127 7.21 -1.43 -8.84
C ILE A 127 6.84 -2.64 -7.98
N ALA A 128 7.05 -2.55 -6.66
CA ALA A 128 6.80 -3.64 -5.73
C ALA A 128 5.30 -3.89 -5.47
N GLU A 129 4.45 -2.88 -5.59
CA GLU A 129 3.00 -3.02 -5.41
C GLU A 129 2.30 -3.81 -6.53
N ASN A 130 2.96 -4.01 -7.68
CA ASN A 130 2.41 -4.79 -8.79
C ASN A 130 2.32 -6.28 -8.44
N LYS A 131 1.11 -6.74 -8.14
CA LYS A 131 0.85 -8.12 -7.69
C LYS A 131 1.26 -9.19 -8.71
N LEU A 132 1.14 -8.93 -10.00
CA LEU A 132 1.56 -9.88 -11.04
C LEU A 132 3.08 -10.01 -11.06
N ARG A 133 3.78 -8.88 -10.89
CA ARG A 133 5.23 -8.88 -10.76
C ARG A 133 5.68 -9.60 -9.50
N GLN A 134 4.99 -9.38 -8.37
CA GLN A 134 5.27 -10.10 -7.13
C GLN A 134 5.17 -11.62 -7.32
N LEU A 135 4.11 -12.10 -7.94
CA LEU A 135 3.91 -13.53 -8.19
C LEU A 135 5.00 -14.11 -9.11
N ARG A 136 5.35 -13.41 -10.19
CA ARG A 136 6.41 -13.83 -11.09
C ARG A 136 7.76 -13.91 -10.37
N VAL A 137 8.14 -12.87 -9.66
CA VAL A 137 9.41 -12.85 -8.89
C VAL A 137 9.42 -13.94 -7.82
N ALA A 138 8.30 -14.14 -7.11
CA ALA A 138 8.17 -15.23 -6.14
C ALA A 138 8.43 -16.60 -6.78
N GLN A 139 7.84 -16.86 -7.94
CA GLN A 139 8.05 -18.10 -8.70
C GLN A 139 9.52 -18.26 -9.16
N GLU A 140 10.12 -17.20 -9.69
CA GLU A 140 11.52 -17.19 -10.15
C GLU A 140 12.52 -17.57 -9.04
N ILE A 141 12.23 -17.17 -7.79
CA ILE A 141 13.08 -17.49 -6.63
C ILE A 141 12.69 -18.79 -5.90
N GLY A 142 11.76 -19.55 -6.47
CA GLY A 142 11.33 -20.84 -5.95
C GLY A 142 10.35 -20.77 -4.76
N LEU A 143 9.65 -19.66 -4.55
CA LEU A 143 8.49 -19.63 -3.66
C LEU A 143 7.29 -20.26 -4.37
N SER A 144 6.53 -21.08 -3.65
CA SER A 144 5.27 -21.62 -4.15
C SER A 144 4.23 -20.52 -4.25
N ILE A 145 3.60 -20.42 -5.41
CA ILE A 145 2.49 -19.48 -5.63
C ILE A 145 1.21 -20.25 -5.95
N PRO A 146 0.03 -19.72 -5.63
CA PRO A 146 -1.23 -20.32 -6.07
C PRO A 146 -1.37 -20.20 -7.59
N ARG A 147 -2.03 -21.15 -8.23
CA ARG A 147 -2.47 -20.98 -9.63
C ARG A 147 -3.27 -19.70 -9.72
N THR A 148 -2.97 -18.87 -10.69
CA THR A 148 -3.49 -17.51 -10.79
C THR A 148 -3.92 -17.21 -12.20
N LEU A 149 -5.11 -16.64 -12.34
CA LEU A 149 -5.65 -16.09 -13.59
C LEU A 149 -6.01 -14.62 -13.33
N VAL A 150 -5.63 -13.74 -14.23
CA VAL A 150 -6.16 -12.37 -14.29
C VAL A 150 -6.84 -12.20 -15.62
N THR A 151 -8.14 -11.94 -15.58
CA THR A 151 -8.93 -11.86 -16.81
C THR A 151 -10.13 -10.92 -16.65
N ASN A 152 -10.62 -10.43 -17.78
CA ASN A 152 -11.94 -9.82 -17.94
C ASN A 152 -12.81 -10.67 -18.88
N ASP A 153 -12.38 -11.90 -19.21
CA ASP A 153 -13.13 -12.86 -20.01
C ASP A 153 -13.88 -13.85 -19.10
N PRO A 154 -15.23 -13.87 -19.16
CA PRO A 154 -16.04 -14.81 -18.40
C PRO A 154 -15.77 -16.27 -18.71
N SER A 155 -15.40 -16.61 -19.96
CA SER A 155 -15.14 -17.98 -20.38
C SER A 155 -13.88 -18.52 -19.71
N GLU A 156 -12.79 -17.74 -19.74
CA GLU A 156 -11.53 -18.06 -19.06
C GLU A 156 -11.74 -18.24 -17.54
N ALA A 157 -12.52 -17.33 -16.93
CA ALA A 157 -12.83 -17.42 -15.51
C ALA A 157 -13.57 -18.71 -15.15
N ARG A 158 -14.54 -19.13 -16.01
CA ARG A 158 -15.29 -20.37 -15.83
C ARG A 158 -14.41 -21.61 -16.01
N GLU A 159 -13.57 -21.65 -17.04
CA GLU A 159 -12.63 -22.76 -17.26
C GLU A 159 -11.66 -22.91 -16.10
N PHE A 160 -11.14 -21.81 -15.59
CA PHE A 160 -10.25 -21.80 -14.42
C PHE A 160 -10.96 -22.35 -13.17
N PHE A 161 -12.22 -21.95 -12.95
CA PHE A 161 -13.03 -22.42 -11.82
C PHE A 161 -13.27 -23.94 -11.91
N LEU A 162 -13.68 -24.44 -13.07
CA LEU A 162 -13.92 -25.86 -13.30
C LEU A 162 -12.63 -26.68 -13.15
N GLY A 163 -11.52 -26.20 -13.71
CA GLY A 163 -10.20 -26.83 -13.61
C GLY A 163 -9.69 -26.95 -12.17
N LEU A 164 -10.17 -26.10 -11.27
CA LEU A 164 -9.88 -26.12 -9.84
C LEU A 164 -10.99 -26.74 -8.98
N LYS A 165 -11.99 -27.36 -9.61
CA LYS A 165 -13.13 -28.02 -8.93
C LYS A 165 -13.81 -27.06 -7.93
N GLY A 166 -14.01 -25.81 -8.33
CA GLY A 166 -14.65 -24.78 -7.51
C GLY A 166 -13.79 -24.20 -6.39
N LYS A 167 -12.55 -24.65 -6.22
CA LYS A 167 -11.65 -24.13 -5.17
C LYS A 167 -10.94 -22.87 -5.65
N VAL A 168 -11.70 -21.79 -5.86
CA VAL A 168 -11.22 -20.52 -6.38
C VAL A 168 -11.62 -19.38 -5.43
N VAL A 169 -10.73 -18.44 -5.27
CA VAL A 169 -10.98 -17.17 -4.61
C VAL A 169 -10.76 -16.03 -5.59
N VAL A 170 -11.48 -14.94 -5.38
CA VAL A 170 -11.35 -13.70 -6.13
C VAL A 170 -10.94 -12.57 -5.20
N LYS A 171 -10.15 -11.66 -5.73
CA LYS A 171 -9.73 -10.44 -5.02
C LYS A 171 -9.45 -9.32 -6.03
N LEU A 172 -9.18 -8.12 -5.53
CA LEU A 172 -8.76 -7.00 -6.38
C LEU A 172 -7.24 -6.96 -6.54
N LEU A 173 -6.78 -6.48 -7.68
CA LEU A 173 -5.37 -6.16 -7.91
C LEU A 173 -4.92 -4.97 -7.06
N THR A 174 -5.78 -3.97 -6.91
CA THR A 174 -5.55 -2.78 -6.09
C THR A 174 -6.60 -2.65 -5.00
N PRO A 175 -6.30 -2.09 -3.82
CA PRO A 175 -7.31 -1.84 -2.80
C PRO A 175 -8.38 -0.85 -3.28
N LEU A 176 -9.67 -1.13 -3.01
CA LEU A 176 -10.79 -0.24 -3.38
C LEU A 176 -10.83 1.08 -2.60
N SER A 177 -10.09 1.20 -1.48
CA SER A 177 -10.10 2.37 -0.61
C SER A 177 -9.84 3.71 -1.31
N TYR A 178 -9.32 3.66 -2.55
CA TYR A 178 -9.06 4.85 -3.36
C TYR A 178 -10.17 5.23 -4.34
N SER A 179 -11.09 4.33 -4.67
CA SER A 179 -11.97 4.50 -5.83
C SER A 179 -13.44 4.71 -5.51
N MET A 180 -13.88 4.43 -4.29
CA MET A 180 -15.29 4.51 -3.93
C MET A 180 -15.55 5.57 -2.86
N LYS A 181 -15.89 6.78 -3.29
CA LYS A 181 -16.29 7.87 -2.39
C LYS A 181 -17.50 7.46 -1.53
N GLY A 182 -17.33 7.57 -0.21
CA GLY A 182 -18.44 7.50 0.74
C GLY A 182 -18.88 6.08 1.13
N SER A 183 -18.16 5.05 0.71
CA SER A 183 -18.45 3.69 1.14
C SER A 183 -17.24 3.07 1.86
N SER A 184 -17.50 2.49 3.02
CA SER A 184 -16.55 1.65 3.76
C SER A 184 -16.40 0.24 3.17
N PHE A 185 -16.67 0.06 1.90
CA PHE A 185 -16.56 -1.24 1.26
C PHE A 185 -15.11 -1.62 1.03
N PHE A 186 -14.62 -2.53 1.87
CA PHE A 186 -13.42 -3.29 1.57
C PHE A 186 -13.83 -4.56 0.84
N MET A 187 -13.33 -4.76 -0.36
CA MET A 187 -13.47 -6.04 -1.02
C MET A 187 -12.35 -6.97 -0.53
N TYR A 188 -12.71 -7.84 0.38
CA TYR A 188 -11.82 -8.88 0.89
C TYR A 188 -11.71 -10.03 -0.11
N THR A 189 -10.73 -10.91 0.11
CA THR A 189 -10.64 -12.16 -0.63
C THR A 189 -11.88 -13.01 -0.38
N SER A 190 -12.63 -13.30 -1.43
CA SER A 190 -13.91 -14.02 -1.36
C SER A 190 -13.85 -15.31 -2.15
N LYS A 191 -14.55 -16.35 -1.69
CA LYS A 191 -14.73 -17.57 -2.48
C LYS A 191 -15.62 -17.28 -3.67
N VAL A 192 -15.26 -17.84 -4.81
CA VAL A 192 -16.10 -17.83 -6.01
C VAL A 192 -17.06 -19.00 -5.91
N LYS A 193 -18.33 -18.74 -6.17
CA LYS A 193 -19.37 -19.75 -6.29
C LYS A 193 -19.74 -19.95 -7.76
N GLU A 194 -20.32 -21.10 -8.08
CA GLU A 194 -20.76 -21.38 -9.44
C GLU A 194 -21.79 -20.35 -9.93
N GLU A 195 -22.69 -19.94 -9.04
CA GLU A 195 -23.72 -18.92 -9.32
C GLU A 195 -23.13 -17.57 -9.74
N ASP A 196 -21.96 -17.18 -9.20
CA ASP A 196 -21.28 -15.94 -9.54
C ASP A 196 -20.79 -15.92 -11.01
N LEU A 197 -20.64 -17.11 -11.60
CA LEU A 197 -20.15 -17.29 -12.97
C LEU A 197 -21.27 -17.54 -14.00
N LEU A 198 -22.51 -17.68 -13.56
CA LEU A 198 -23.66 -17.89 -14.46
C LEU A 198 -23.94 -16.63 -15.31
N ASP A 199 -23.83 -15.45 -14.74
CA ASP A 199 -23.99 -14.16 -15.41
C ASP A 199 -22.77 -13.26 -15.20
N ALA A 200 -21.61 -13.79 -15.54
CA ALA A 200 -20.34 -13.08 -15.38
C ALA A 200 -20.06 -12.03 -16.46
N LYS A 201 -21.07 -11.61 -17.25
CA LYS A 201 -20.90 -10.59 -18.31
C LYS A 201 -20.28 -9.29 -17.80
N THR A 202 -20.58 -8.93 -16.56
CA THR A 202 -20.01 -7.73 -15.90
C THR A 202 -18.51 -7.82 -15.68
N LEU A 203 -17.90 -9.02 -15.73
CA LEU A 203 -16.45 -9.19 -15.68
C LEU A 203 -15.75 -8.47 -16.84
N SER A 204 -16.41 -8.33 -18.00
CA SER A 204 -15.86 -7.58 -19.12
C SER A 204 -15.63 -6.09 -18.84
N TYR A 205 -16.25 -5.54 -17.80
CA TYR A 205 -16.08 -4.14 -17.43
C TYR A 205 -14.80 -3.87 -16.61
N CYS A 206 -14.31 -4.89 -15.92
CA CYS A 206 -13.12 -4.75 -15.08
C CYS A 206 -12.42 -6.10 -14.88
N PRO A 207 -11.12 -6.21 -15.21
CA PRO A 207 -10.38 -7.44 -14.94
C PRO A 207 -10.29 -7.71 -13.45
N MET A 208 -10.36 -8.99 -13.07
CA MET A 208 -10.22 -9.46 -11.70
C MET A 208 -9.13 -10.53 -11.61
N ILE A 209 -8.59 -10.72 -10.41
CA ILE A 209 -7.64 -11.80 -10.16
C ILE A 209 -8.36 -12.95 -9.46
N PHE A 210 -8.33 -14.10 -10.10
CA PHE A 210 -8.80 -15.40 -9.60
C PHE A 210 -7.59 -16.21 -9.16
N GLN A 211 -7.67 -16.84 -8.01
CA GLN A 211 -6.59 -17.67 -7.49
C GLN A 211 -7.12 -18.98 -6.92
N GLU A 212 -6.30 -20.01 -7.01
CA GLU A 212 -6.51 -21.26 -6.29
C GLU A 212 -6.68 -20.99 -4.80
N GLN A 213 -7.72 -21.54 -4.19
CA GLN A 213 -7.92 -21.47 -2.75
C GLN A 213 -6.92 -22.39 -2.05
N ILE A 214 -5.97 -21.80 -1.34
CA ILE A 214 -4.99 -22.55 -0.57
C ILE A 214 -5.56 -22.91 0.80
N PRO A 215 -5.59 -24.20 1.18
CA PRO A 215 -5.89 -24.61 2.54
C PRO A 215 -4.83 -24.03 3.50
N LYS A 216 -5.27 -23.21 4.44
CA LYS A 216 -4.35 -22.51 5.35
C LYS A 216 -4.29 -23.20 6.70
N GLN A 217 -3.10 -23.42 7.22
CA GLN A 217 -2.86 -23.74 8.63
C GLN A 217 -2.59 -22.46 9.43
N ARG A 218 -1.89 -21.52 8.83
CA ARG A 218 -1.50 -20.23 9.42
C ARG A 218 -1.52 -19.12 8.40
N GLU A 219 -1.74 -17.92 8.89
CA GLU A 219 -1.41 -16.69 8.17
C GLU A 219 -0.21 -16.02 8.82
N LEU A 220 0.73 -15.53 8.01
CA LEU A 220 1.90 -14.82 8.48
C LEU A 220 1.80 -13.35 8.06
N ARG A 221 2.13 -12.46 9.00
CA ARG A 221 2.40 -11.05 8.73
C ARG A 221 3.88 -10.82 8.94
N ILE A 222 4.57 -10.55 7.84
CA ILE A 222 6.02 -10.38 7.82
C ILE A 222 6.31 -8.92 7.53
N VAL A 223 6.99 -8.25 8.45
CA VAL A 223 7.57 -6.93 8.26
C VAL A 223 9.08 -7.13 8.09
N PHE A 224 9.60 -6.67 6.98
CA PHE A 224 11.02 -6.71 6.65
C PHE A 224 11.60 -5.30 6.77
N VAL A 225 12.68 -5.15 7.53
CA VAL A 225 13.37 -3.87 7.70
C VAL A 225 14.88 -4.14 7.73
N ASP A 226 15.59 -3.68 6.72
CA ASP A 226 17.05 -3.73 6.64
C ASP A 226 17.62 -5.13 6.99
N GLY A 227 17.08 -6.18 6.36
CA GLY A 227 17.49 -7.56 6.58
C GLY A 227 16.85 -8.25 7.79
N ASN A 228 16.13 -7.53 8.64
CA ASN A 228 15.49 -8.09 9.84
C ASN A 228 14.03 -8.44 9.56
N PHE A 229 13.54 -9.52 10.16
CA PHE A 229 12.18 -9.99 10.07
C PHE A 229 11.44 -9.84 11.38
N PHE A 230 10.30 -9.19 11.34
CA PHE A 230 9.32 -9.12 12.43
C PHE A 230 8.07 -9.87 11.97
N VAL A 231 7.79 -11.00 12.59
CA VAL A 231 6.77 -11.92 12.08
C VAL A 231 5.71 -12.20 13.14
N GLY A 232 4.45 -11.93 12.77
CA GLY A 232 3.29 -12.42 13.48
C GLY A 232 2.66 -13.59 12.74
N ALA A 233 2.28 -14.63 13.46
CA ALA A 233 1.51 -15.76 12.97
C ALA A 233 0.11 -15.79 13.59
N LEU A 234 -0.89 -16.13 12.78
CA LEU A 234 -2.25 -16.37 13.19
C LEU A 234 -2.64 -17.79 12.80
N ASN A 235 -3.10 -18.60 13.74
CA ASN A 235 -3.59 -19.93 13.44
C ASN A 235 -4.96 -19.83 12.74
N ALA A 236 -5.07 -20.48 11.57
CA ALA A 236 -6.30 -20.45 10.79
C ALA A 236 -7.52 -21.10 11.47
N SER A 237 -7.30 -21.91 12.53
CA SER A 237 -8.39 -22.49 13.34
C SER A 237 -9.07 -21.47 14.27
N GLN A 238 -8.45 -20.28 14.48
CA GLN A 238 -9.01 -19.25 15.37
C GLN A 238 -10.15 -18.44 14.73
N TYR A 239 -10.41 -18.63 13.43
CA TYR A 239 -11.54 -17.99 12.75
C TYR A 239 -12.33 -19.01 11.93
N ALA A 240 -13.59 -18.70 11.65
CA ALA A 240 -14.50 -19.64 11.02
C ALA A 240 -13.94 -20.19 9.69
N ALA A 241 -14.08 -21.48 9.46
CA ALA A 241 -13.64 -22.16 8.23
C ALA A 241 -14.26 -21.55 6.94
N SER A 242 -15.40 -20.86 7.07
CA SER A 242 -16.04 -20.10 5.99
C SER A 242 -15.32 -18.80 5.67
N THR A 243 -14.48 -18.29 6.56
CA THR A 243 -13.78 -17.01 6.42
C THR A 243 -12.52 -17.21 5.60
N THR A 244 -12.51 -16.70 4.40
CA THR A 244 -11.34 -16.76 3.49
C THR A 244 -10.27 -15.75 3.87
N ASP A 245 -10.66 -14.68 4.54
CA ASP A 245 -9.79 -13.59 4.97
C ASP A 245 -10.04 -13.30 6.44
N TRP A 246 -9.01 -13.39 7.28
CA TRP A 246 -9.12 -13.14 8.73
C TRP A 246 -9.64 -11.75 9.09
N ARG A 247 -9.49 -10.78 8.18
CA ARG A 247 -10.00 -9.40 8.36
C ARG A 247 -11.52 -9.31 8.31
N CYS A 248 -12.18 -10.35 7.84
CA CYS A 248 -13.65 -10.47 7.81
C CYS A 248 -14.23 -11.04 9.13
N THR A 249 -13.37 -11.36 10.09
CA THR A 249 -13.87 -11.83 11.39
C THR A 249 -14.20 -10.67 12.31
N ASP A 250 -15.29 -10.77 13.03
CA ASP A 250 -15.70 -9.80 14.07
C ASP A 250 -14.88 -9.95 15.36
N ASP A 251 -14.11 -11.02 15.50
CA ASP A 251 -13.26 -11.25 16.66
C ASP A 251 -12.04 -10.33 16.62
N LYS A 252 -12.08 -9.30 17.46
CA LYS A 252 -10.99 -8.35 17.64
C LYS A 252 -9.81 -8.92 18.46
N ASN A 253 -9.96 -10.08 19.06
CA ASN A 253 -8.98 -10.74 19.94
C ASN A 253 -8.27 -11.90 19.26
N LEU A 254 -8.07 -11.84 17.96
CA LEU A 254 -7.26 -12.84 17.27
C LEU A 254 -5.87 -12.93 17.91
N GLY A 255 -5.52 -14.14 18.35
CA GLY A 255 -4.26 -14.44 19.03
C GLY A 255 -3.08 -14.43 18.06
N TRP A 256 -2.56 -13.25 17.70
CA TRP A 256 -1.32 -13.14 16.97
C TRP A 256 -0.15 -13.49 17.87
N GLU A 257 0.70 -14.42 17.43
CA GLU A 257 1.88 -14.87 18.13
C GLU A 257 3.15 -14.49 17.36
N ALA A 258 4.23 -14.23 18.09
CA ALA A 258 5.52 -14.05 17.45
C ALA A 258 5.95 -15.38 16.80
N PHE A 259 6.47 -15.31 15.58
CA PHE A 259 6.84 -16.50 14.82
C PHE A 259 8.25 -16.36 14.23
N GLN A 260 9.03 -17.42 14.36
CA GLN A 260 10.35 -17.46 13.74
C GLN A 260 10.26 -18.14 12.36
N LEU A 261 10.68 -17.42 11.32
CA LEU A 261 10.71 -17.99 9.98
C LEU A 261 11.74 -19.10 9.87
N PRO A 262 11.42 -20.21 9.18
CA PRO A 262 12.44 -21.16 8.76
C PRO A 262 13.52 -20.46 7.93
N GLU A 263 14.78 -20.81 8.14
CA GLU A 263 15.94 -20.15 7.52
C GLU A 263 15.85 -20.10 5.99
N GLN A 264 15.42 -21.20 5.37
CA GLN A 264 15.23 -21.25 3.91
C GLN A 264 14.17 -20.29 3.42
N LEU A 265 13.07 -20.09 4.18
CA LEU A 265 12.03 -19.14 3.82
C LEU A 265 12.53 -17.71 4.03
N ALA A 266 13.21 -17.42 5.14
CA ALA A 266 13.82 -16.13 5.39
C ALA A 266 14.80 -15.73 4.28
N SER A 267 15.66 -16.66 3.85
CA SER A 267 16.61 -16.44 2.75
C SER A 267 15.90 -16.12 1.43
N ARG A 268 14.81 -16.83 1.09
CA ARG A 268 14.02 -16.55 -0.11
C ARG A 268 13.32 -15.19 -0.04
N ILE A 269 12.74 -14.84 1.12
CA ILE A 269 12.10 -13.54 1.29
C ILE A 269 13.13 -12.39 1.19
N ASN A 270 14.32 -12.57 1.77
CA ASN A 270 15.41 -11.60 1.62
C ASN A 270 15.79 -11.41 0.14
N LEU A 271 15.90 -12.51 -0.62
CA LEU A 271 16.14 -12.44 -2.07
C LEU A 271 14.98 -11.74 -2.80
N PHE A 272 13.74 -12.02 -2.39
CA PHE A 272 12.55 -11.35 -2.93
C PHE A 272 12.62 -9.84 -2.74
N MET A 273 12.89 -9.38 -1.53
CA MET A 273 13.01 -7.95 -1.23
C MET A 273 14.14 -7.30 -2.04
N LYS A 274 15.30 -7.95 -2.12
CA LYS A 274 16.43 -7.47 -2.95
C LYS A 274 16.09 -7.35 -4.44
N LYS A 275 15.25 -8.24 -5.00
CA LYS A 275 14.78 -8.16 -6.39
C LYS A 275 13.94 -6.91 -6.67
N PHE A 276 13.31 -6.36 -5.66
CA PHE A 276 12.57 -5.10 -5.73
C PHE A 276 13.41 -3.88 -5.31
N GLY A 277 14.61 -4.12 -4.78
CA GLY A 277 15.49 -3.08 -4.24
C GLY A 277 15.00 -2.48 -2.92
N LEU A 278 14.25 -3.29 -2.18
CA LEU A 278 13.70 -2.97 -0.86
C LEU A 278 14.56 -3.58 0.24
#